data_064f1e2c216d26ccd1516960089ac08b
#
_entry.id   064f1e2c216d26ccd1516960089ac08b
#
_cell.length_a   1.000
_cell.length_b   1.000
_cell.length_c   1.000
_cell.angle_alpha   90.00
_cell.angle_beta   90.00
_cell.angle_gamma   90.00
#
_symmetry.space_group_name_H-M   'P 1'
#
loop_
_entity.id
_entity.type
_entity.pdbx_description
1 polymer ?
#
loop_
_entity_poly.entity_id
_entity_poly.type
_entity_poly.pdbx_seq_one_letter_code
_entity_poly.pdbx_strand_id
1 'polypeptide(L)'
;MAFEIDLLPVGSEKKSGDCIAMRYGDLVNGKRQQTVIVVDGGYKDTWLKTLKPHLRNYYNCEYDGKLHIDIVILSHPDQDHVAGLVEMAKDPEVEIDQVWMHKPWEELTTSWFKDGRITKESLKERLGDAFEKAKELADISWTRNVKLLDVGPIPIKNGALITILGPSKEFYKTCIANCEKTPNRSERVDDLAQTQGTNGNIEFEPYLRGFIKWYDDKENTSPINESSLIILFQYEGTKVLLTGDAGKKGLSQAIIYANEKGICLNNCTIVKMPHHGSRKNINPKILDALKGSKYFFFSCASDDEGHHPSMRLINLMIEKGMKNYKTGGTILHWGKNAPDRGWTTATVYEVFPKIEK
;
A
#
# COMPACT_ATOMS: atom_id res chain seq x y z
N MET A 1 6.68 -23.82 9.64
CA MET A 1 6.25 -22.57 10.24
C MET A 1 5.05 -22.01 9.47
N ALA A 2 4.22 -21.19 10.11
CA ALA A 2 2.97 -20.72 9.56
C ALA A 2 3.03 -19.22 9.17
N PHE A 3 2.22 -18.82 8.21
CA PHE A 3 2.06 -17.43 7.77
C PHE A 3 0.63 -17.18 7.31
N GLU A 4 0.09 -16.04 7.60
CA GLU A 4 -1.16 -15.57 7.00
C GLU A 4 -1.16 -14.06 6.78
N ILE A 5 -1.98 -13.66 5.82
CA ILE A 5 -2.22 -12.27 5.44
C ILE A 5 -3.70 -12.05 5.18
N ASP A 6 -4.20 -10.93 5.67
CA ASP A 6 -5.57 -10.48 5.51
C ASP A 6 -5.57 -9.06 4.94
N LEU A 7 -6.22 -8.88 3.79
CA LEU A 7 -6.63 -7.56 3.33
C LEU A 7 -8.02 -7.29 3.88
N LEU A 8 -8.13 -6.29 4.73
CA LEU A 8 -9.38 -5.95 5.40
C LEU A 8 -10.21 -4.97 4.56
N PRO A 9 -11.54 -5.04 4.62
CA PRO A 9 -12.38 -4.11 3.90
C PRO A 9 -12.22 -2.69 4.47
N VAL A 10 -11.99 -1.73 3.59
CA VAL A 10 -11.81 -0.31 3.92
C VAL A 10 -12.75 0.51 3.07
N GLY A 11 -13.42 1.45 3.73
CA GLY A 11 -14.30 2.40 3.07
C GLY A 11 -15.63 1.82 2.63
N SER A 12 -16.43 2.68 2.03
CA SER A 12 -17.75 2.36 1.49
C SER A 12 -18.01 3.23 0.26
N GLU A 13 -18.94 2.82 -0.57
CA GLU A 13 -19.29 3.51 -1.81
C GLU A 13 -18.05 3.70 -2.72
N LYS A 14 -17.68 4.96 -3.00
CA LYS A 14 -16.57 5.32 -3.90
C LYS A 14 -15.23 5.53 -3.20
N LYS A 15 -15.14 5.20 -1.91
CA LYS A 15 -13.94 5.46 -1.09
C LYS A 15 -13.28 4.15 -0.74
N SER A 16 -12.30 3.75 -1.53
CA SER A 16 -11.41 2.63 -1.22
C SER A 16 -10.27 3.08 -0.29
N GLY A 17 -9.56 2.15 0.31
CA GLY A 17 -8.39 2.38 1.14
C GLY A 17 -7.68 1.06 1.42
N ASP A 18 -6.54 1.11 2.11
CA ASP A 18 -5.76 -0.08 2.46
C ASP A 18 -5.71 -0.31 3.97
N CYS A 19 -5.97 -1.54 4.37
CA CYS A 19 -5.72 -2.03 5.71
C CYS A 19 -5.32 -3.50 5.61
N ILE A 20 -4.07 -3.81 5.94
CA ILE A 20 -3.50 -5.13 5.77
C ILE A 20 -2.91 -5.60 7.09
N ALA A 21 -3.33 -6.78 7.55
CA ALA A 21 -2.74 -7.44 8.69
C ALA A 21 -2.01 -8.72 8.24
N MET A 22 -0.84 -8.97 8.81
CA MET A 22 -0.06 -10.17 8.56
C MET A 22 0.48 -10.72 9.88
N ARG A 23 0.59 -12.03 9.98
CA ARG A 23 1.34 -12.67 11.08
C ARG A 23 2.05 -13.93 10.61
N TYR A 24 3.14 -14.25 11.28
CA TYR A 24 3.92 -15.46 10.99
C TYR A 24 4.65 -15.96 12.24
N GLY A 25 5.06 -17.22 12.22
CA GLY A 25 5.69 -17.91 13.34
C GLY A 25 4.85 -19.05 13.86
N ASP A 26 4.70 -19.20 15.17
CA ASP A 26 3.78 -20.14 15.80
C ASP A 26 2.41 -19.50 15.99
N LEU A 27 1.54 -19.65 15.00
CA LEU A 27 0.21 -19.03 15.01
C LEU A 27 -0.79 -19.73 15.95
N VAL A 28 -0.51 -20.96 16.37
CA VAL A 28 -1.38 -21.72 17.27
C VAL A 28 -1.20 -21.22 18.70
N ASN A 29 0.04 -21.16 19.17
CA ASN A 29 0.35 -20.61 20.49
C ASN A 29 0.25 -19.10 20.51
N GLY A 30 0.47 -18.43 19.38
CA GLY A 30 0.31 -17.00 19.20
C GLY A 30 1.15 -16.16 20.16
N LYS A 31 0.60 -15.02 20.62
CA LYS A 31 1.24 -14.12 21.60
C LYS A 31 2.68 -13.77 21.18
N ARG A 32 3.65 -14.03 22.06
CA ARG A 32 5.08 -13.71 21.81
C ARG A 32 5.80 -14.69 20.87
N GLN A 33 5.14 -15.79 20.44
CA GLN A 33 5.74 -16.79 19.55
C GLN A 33 5.49 -16.53 18.07
N GLN A 34 4.75 -15.49 17.78
CA GLN A 34 4.48 -14.98 16.44
C GLN A 34 4.99 -13.56 16.28
N THR A 35 5.00 -13.08 15.06
CA THR A 35 5.23 -11.66 14.72
C THR A 35 4.00 -11.15 14.00
N VAL A 36 3.47 -10.02 14.45
CA VAL A 36 2.29 -9.35 13.87
C VAL A 36 2.72 -8.05 13.19
N ILE A 37 2.32 -7.90 11.94
CA ILE A 37 2.61 -6.71 11.12
C ILE A 37 1.29 -6.12 10.64
N VAL A 38 1.14 -4.81 10.76
CA VAL A 38 0.04 -4.05 10.16
C VAL A 38 0.62 -3.08 9.13
N VAL A 39 0.10 -3.14 7.90
CA VAL A 39 0.48 -2.21 6.82
C VAL A 39 -0.75 -1.43 6.42
N ASP A 40 -0.66 -0.13 6.58
CA ASP A 40 -1.77 0.82 6.43
C ASP A 40 -2.97 0.49 7.34
N GLY A 41 -3.80 1.45 7.62
CA GLY A 41 -4.89 1.32 8.59
C GLY A 41 -6.25 1.76 8.08
N GLY A 42 -6.33 2.16 6.82
CA GLY A 42 -7.56 2.68 6.26
C GLY A 42 -7.97 4.03 6.82
N TYR A 43 -9.26 4.33 6.71
CA TYR A 43 -9.87 5.51 7.30
C TYR A 43 -9.95 5.41 8.83
N LYS A 44 -10.26 6.54 9.48
CA LYS A 44 -10.35 6.64 10.94
C LYS A 44 -11.19 5.54 11.60
N ASP A 45 -12.35 5.24 11.04
CA ASP A 45 -13.30 4.27 11.61
C ASP A 45 -12.89 2.81 11.35
N THR A 46 -11.95 2.55 10.43
CA THR A 46 -11.43 1.21 10.13
C THR A 46 -10.81 0.57 11.37
N TRP A 47 -10.14 1.36 12.24
CA TRP A 47 -9.56 0.83 13.46
C TRP A 47 -10.61 0.13 14.33
N LEU A 48 -11.66 0.85 14.73
CA LEU A 48 -12.65 0.31 15.65
C LEU A 48 -13.62 -0.68 15.02
N LYS A 49 -13.98 -0.47 13.73
CA LYS A 49 -14.99 -1.29 13.06
C LYS A 49 -14.42 -2.58 12.48
N THR A 50 -13.16 -2.57 12.08
CA THR A 50 -12.60 -3.66 11.26
C THR A 50 -11.30 -4.21 11.84
N LEU A 51 -10.24 -3.40 11.99
CA LEU A 51 -8.91 -3.90 12.33
C LEU A 51 -8.82 -4.42 13.77
N LYS A 52 -9.27 -3.64 14.77
CA LYS A 52 -9.22 -4.04 16.18
C LYS A 52 -10.00 -5.33 16.45
N PRO A 53 -11.27 -5.47 16.02
CA PRO A 53 -12.00 -6.72 16.15
C PRO A 53 -11.33 -7.90 15.42
N HIS A 54 -10.75 -7.64 14.24
CA HIS A 54 -10.06 -8.67 13.48
C HIS A 54 -8.83 -9.22 14.22
N LEU A 55 -7.98 -8.34 14.73
CA LEU A 55 -6.79 -8.74 15.50
C LEU A 55 -7.19 -9.53 16.76
N ARG A 56 -8.22 -9.09 17.48
CA ARG A 56 -8.72 -9.82 18.67
C ARG A 56 -9.26 -11.19 18.36
N ASN A 57 -10.06 -11.31 17.31
CA ASN A 57 -10.77 -12.55 17.02
C ASN A 57 -9.89 -13.60 16.35
N TYR A 58 -8.88 -13.18 15.58
CA TYR A 58 -8.18 -14.10 14.70
C TYR A 58 -6.66 -14.17 14.92
N TYR A 59 -6.02 -13.11 15.49
CA TYR A 59 -4.57 -13.06 15.53
C TYR A 59 -3.94 -13.57 16.82
N ASN A 60 -4.73 -13.85 17.87
CA ASN A 60 -4.21 -14.32 19.16
C ASN A 60 -2.98 -13.51 19.64
N CYS A 61 -3.03 -12.19 19.44
CA CYS A 61 -1.95 -11.26 19.80
C CYS A 61 -2.28 -10.41 21.04
N GLU A 62 -3.38 -10.72 21.73
CA GLU A 62 -3.75 -10.06 22.99
C GLU A 62 -3.15 -10.80 24.19
N TYR A 63 -2.33 -10.11 24.94
CA TYR A 63 -1.79 -10.59 26.21
C TYR A 63 -1.44 -9.37 27.12
N ASP A 64 -1.36 -9.61 28.41
CA ASP A 64 -1.17 -8.56 29.41
C ASP A 64 -2.17 -7.39 29.29
N GLY A 65 -3.40 -7.69 28.82
CA GLY A 65 -4.49 -6.70 28.63
C GLY A 65 -4.34 -5.80 27.41
N LYS A 66 -3.39 -6.10 26.49
CA LYS A 66 -3.12 -5.30 25.30
C LYS A 66 -3.00 -6.15 24.04
N LEU A 67 -3.38 -5.55 22.91
CA LEU A 67 -3.04 -6.04 21.58
C LEU A 67 -1.58 -5.68 21.26
N HIS A 68 -0.76 -6.65 20.97
CA HIS A 68 0.66 -6.45 20.64
C HIS A 68 0.90 -6.55 19.14
N ILE A 69 1.49 -5.50 18.58
CA ILE A 69 1.83 -5.36 17.16
C ILE A 69 3.32 -5.09 17.06
N ASP A 70 4.05 -6.00 16.44
CA ASP A 70 5.52 -5.89 16.35
C ASP A 70 5.94 -4.76 15.40
N ILE A 71 5.28 -4.64 14.24
CA ILE A 71 5.64 -3.66 13.22
C ILE A 71 4.37 -3.05 12.61
N VAL A 72 4.31 -1.73 12.61
CA VAL A 72 3.35 -0.95 11.85
C VAL A 72 4.07 -0.27 10.70
N ILE A 73 3.55 -0.39 9.48
CA ILE A 73 4.13 0.22 8.29
C ILE A 73 3.11 1.16 7.66
N LEU A 74 3.50 2.40 7.44
CA LEU A 74 2.72 3.34 6.64
C LEU A 74 3.32 3.41 5.23
N SER A 75 2.54 3.07 4.22
CA SER A 75 2.98 3.11 2.82
C SER A 75 3.15 4.53 2.33
N HIS A 76 2.17 5.40 2.57
CA HIS A 76 2.19 6.83 2.22
C HIS A 76 1.16 7.60 3.06
N PRO A 77 1.24 8.95 3.13
CA PRO A 77 0.51 9.72 4.14
C PRO A 77 -0.94 10.08 3.80
N ASP A 78 -1.58 9.45 2.81
CA ASP A 78 -2.98 9.74 2.49
C ASP A 78 -3.94 9.14 3.53
N GLN A 79 -5.11 9.79 3.70
CA GLN A 79 -6.01 9.52 4.84
C GLN A 79 -6.60 8.10 4.85
N ASP A 80 -6.81 7.52 3.70
CA ASP A 80 -7.30 6.16 3.51
C ASP A 80 -6.24 5.07 3.76
N HIS A 81 -5.06 5.48 4.23
CA HIS A 81 -3.96 4.63 4.68
C HIS A 81 -3.55 4.95 6.11
N VAL A 82 -3.42 6.24 6.47
CA VAL A 82 -2.83 6.65 7.75
C VAL A 82 -3.83 6.82 8.88
N ALA A 83 -5.10 7.19 8.59
CA ALA A 83 -6.00 7.66 9.62
C ALA A 83 -6.35 6.57 10.65
N GLY A 84 -6.54 5.34 10.22
CA GLY A 84 -6.77 4.20 11.12
C GLY A 84 -5.54 3.84 11.96
N LEU A 85 -4.31 4.02 11.42
CA LEU A 85 -3.08 3.82 12.20
C LEU A 85 -2.94 4.84 13.33
N VAL A 86 -3.36 6.09 13.10
CA VAL A 86 -3.38 7.11 14.16
C VAL A 86 -4.31 6.71 15.28
N GLU A 87 -5.52 6.25 14.98
CA GLU A 87 -6.48 5.81 16.01
C GLU A 87 -5.97 4.56 16.75
N MET A 88 -5.33 3.64 16.04
CA MET A 88 -4.68 2.47 16.64
C MET A 88 -3.56 2.88 17.61
N ALA A 89 -2.71 3.83 17.21
CA ALA A 89 -1.60 4.29 18.03
C ALA A 89 -2.05 5.06 19.29
N LYS A 90 -3.23 5.69 19.25
CA LYS A 90 -3.86 6.36 20.40
C LYS A 90 -4.54 5.41 21.36
N ASP A 91 -4.86 4.21 20.93
CA ASP A 91 -5.63 3.26 21.73
C ASP A 91 -4.78 2.73 22.91
N PRO A 92 -5.17 2.95 24.18
CA PRO A 92 -4.41 2.49 25.34
C PRO A 92 -4.33 0.97 25.47
N GLU A 93 -5.20 0.24 24.76
CA GLU A 93 -5.21 -1.22 24.72
C GLU A 93 -4.26 -1.78 23.65
N VAL A 94 -3.43 -0.94 22.99
CA VAL A 94 -2.49 -1.34 21.95
C VAL A 94 -1.05 -1.06 22.37
N GLU A 95 -0.20 -2.01 22.11
CA GLU A 95 1.25 -1.88 22.22
C GLU A 95 1.89 -2.13 20.85
N ILE A 96 2.67 -1.16 20.38
CA ILE A 96 3.36 -1.21 19.10
C ILE A 96 4.86 -1.15 19.38
N ASP A 97 5.63 -2.12 18.87
CA ASP A 97 7.08 -2.14 19.05
C ASP A 97 7.79 -1.16 18.11
N GLN A 98 7.39 -1.16 16.82
CA GLN A 98 8.04 -0.35 15.79
C GLN A 98 7.02 0.26 14.84
N VAL A 99 7.29 1.49 14.40
CA VAL A 99 6.59 2.16 13.31
C VAL A 99 7.58 2.45 12.18
N TRP A 100 7.28 1.99 10.98
CA TRP A 100 8.10 2.18 9.79
C TRP A 100 7.38 3.12 8.83
N MET A 101 7.98 4.27 8.55
CA MET A 101 7.37 5.27 7.67
C MET A 101 8.41 6.27 7.16
N HIS A 102 8.12 6.91 6.05
CA HIS A 102 8.80 8.13 5.65
C HIS A 102 8.24 9.34 6.39
N LYS A 103 9.10 10.32 6.64
CA LYS A 103 8.75 11.59 7.30
C LYS A 103 8.99 12.74 6.33
N PRO A 104 8.00 13.16 5.54
CA PRO A 104 8.17 14.22 4.52
C PRO A 104 8.83 15.48 5.07
N TRP A 105 8.51 15.86 6.30
CA TRP A 105 9.05 17.05 6.99
C TRP A 105 10.52 16.95 7.42
N GLU A 106 11.14 15.77 7.31
CA GLU A 106 12.55 15.55 7.62
C GLU A 106 13.42 15.32 6.37
N GLU A 107 12.80 15.06 5.21
CA GLU A 107 13.50 14.60 4.01
C GLU A 107 13.95 15.73 3.07
N LEU A 108 13.22 16.85 3.02
CA LEU A 108 13.57 17.97 2.17
C LEU A 108 14.49 18.96 2.87
N THR A 109 15.39 19.55 2.08
CA THR A 109 16.25 20.64 2.51
C THR A 109 15.87 21.94 1.79
N THR A 110 16.29 23.09 2.34
CA THR A 110 15.99 24.39 1.74
C THR A 110 16.54 24.56 0.33
N SER A 111 17.55 23.78 -0.07
CA SER A 111 18.13 23.79 -1.41
C SER A 111 17.18 23.34 -2.52
N TRP A 112 16.06 22.69 -2.18
CA TRP A 112 15.00 22.31 -3.14
C TRP A 112 14.12 23.50 -3.55
N PHE A 113 14.24 24.64 -2.87
CA PHE A 113 13.40 25.83 -3.08
C PHE A 113 14.22 27.02 -3.50
N LYS A 114 13.71 27.83 -4.46
CA LYS A 114 14.37 29.06 -4.90
C LYS A 114 14.20 30.22 -3.93
N ASP A 115 13.17 30.19 -3.08
CA ASP A 115 12.92 31.25 -2.12
C ASP A 115 13.89 31.17 -0.94
N GLY A 116 14.89 32.01 -0.94
CA GLY A 116 15.91 32.09 0.13
C GLY A 116 15.37 32.49 1.51
N ARG A 117 14.08 32.81 1.64
CA ARG A 117 13.41 33.08 2.92
C ARG A 117 12.93 31.82 3.61
N ILE A 118 12.91 30.67 2.90
CA ILE A 118 12.52 29.40 3.48
C ILE A 118 13.64 28.89 4.40
N THR A 119 13.40 28.86 5.70
CA THR A 119 14.30 28.24 6.69
C THR A 119 13.98 26.76 6.82
N LYS A 120 14.93 26.00 7.40
CA LYS A 120 14.75 24.58 7.69
C LYS A 120 13.55 24.36 8.64
N GLU A 121 13.39 25.22 9.62
CA GLU A 121 12.31 25.16 10.61
C GLU A 121 10.96 25.44 9.96
N SER A 122 10.84 26.53 9.17
CA SER A 122 9.59 26.87 8.48
C SER A 122 9.19 25.80 7.45
N LEU A 123 10.15 25.15 6.80
CA LEU A 123 9.87 24.05 5.87
C LEU A 123 9.36 22.82 6.62
N LYS A 124 10.00 22.49 7.73
CA LYS A 124 9.59 21.35 8.57
C LYS A 124 8.18 21.53 9.11
N GLU A 125 7.85 22.72 9.62
CA GLU A 125 6.51 23.08 10.10
C GLU A 125 5.47 22.95 8.98
N ARG A 126 5.67 23.59 7.84
CA ARG A 126 4.74 23.57 6.71
C ARG A 126 4.49 22.16 6.16
N LEU A 127 5.53 21.32 6.06
CA LEU A 127 5.38 19.93 5.64
C LEU A 127 4.70 19.09 6.72
N GLY A 128 4.95 19.38 8.01
CA GLY A 128 4.23 18.76 9.11
C GLY A 128 2.73 19.04 9.04
N ASP A 129 2.34 20.27 8.79
CA ASP A 129 0.94 20.69 8.64
C ASP A 129 0.32 20.05 7.38
N ALA A 130 1.05 20.02 6.26
CA ALA A 130 0.59 19.43 5.01
C ALA A 130 0.33 17.92 5.13
N PHE A 131 1.06 17.23 6.01
CA PHE A 131 0.95 15.80 6.27
C PHE A 131 0.57 15.52 7.75
N GLU A 132 -0.37 16.31 8.28
CA GLU A 132 -0.77 16.33 9.69
C GLU A 132 -0.98 14.92 10.29
N LYS A 133 -1.71 14.04 9.62
CA LYS A 133 -1.99 12.70 10.14
C LYS A 133 -0.75 11.82 10.25
N ALA A 134 0.13 11.89 9.26
CA ALA A 134 1.40 11.17 9.32
C ALA A 134 2.31 11.75 10.40
N LYS A 135 2.32 13.08 10.58
CA LYS A 135 3.03 13.76 11.65
C LYS A 135 2.49 13.36 13.02
N GLU A 136 1.16 13.32 13.17
CA GLU A 136 0.49 12.87 14.38
C GLU A 136 0.88 11.41 14.74
N LEU A 137 0.87 10.49 13.75
CA LEU A 137 1.33 9.11 13.95
C LEU A 137 2.78 9.06 14.43
N ALA A 138 3.67 9.82 13.79
CA ALA A 138 5.07 9.87 14.16
C ALA A 138 5.29 10.43 15.58
N ASP A 139 4.53 11.44 15.98
CA ASP A 139 4.66 12.09 17.29
C ASP A 139 4.13 11.19 18.41
N ILE A 140 2.99 10.52 18.23
CA ILE A 140 2.46 9.54 19.19
C ILE A 140 3.42 8.36 19.36
N SER A 141 4.06 7.95 18.25
CA SER A 141 4.94 6.78 18.20
C SER A 141 6.40 7.11 18.44
N TRP A 142 6.76 8.35 18.80
CA TRP A 142 8.16 8.77 18.87
C TRP A 142 9.01 7.99 19.89
N THR A 143 8.40 7.47 20.95
CA THR A 143 9.03 6.60 21.95
C THR A 143 9.18 5.14 21.45
N ARG A 144 8.53 4.82 20.32
CA ARG A 144 8.53 3.51 19.68
C ARG A 144 9.40 3.67 18.44
N ASN A 145 10.45 2.94 18.28
CA ASN A 145 11.43 3.04 17.20
C ASN A 145 10.83 3.40 15.82
N VAL A 146 10.59 4.69 15.58
CA VAL A 146 10.15 5.15 14.24
C VAL A 146 11.33 5.06 13.29
N LYS A 147 11.24 4.15 12.34
CA LYS A 147 12.31 3.87 11.39
C LYS A 147 12.02 4.53 10.06
N LEU A 148 12.97 5.34 9.58
CA LEU A 148 13.02 5.79 8.20
C LEU A 148 13.56 4.66 7.32
N LEU A 149 12.97 4.49 6.15
CA LEU A 149 13.26 3.38 5.26
C LEU A 149 14.05 3.85 4.05
N ASP A 150 15.06 3.08 3.70
CA ASP A 150 15.76 3.20 2.41
C ASP A 150 15.65 1.86 1.68
N VAL A 151 15.91 1.84 0.38
CA VAL A 151 15.89 0.60 -0.40
C VAL A 151 16.89 -0.41 0.15
N GLY A 152 16.48 -1.63 0.29
CA GLY A 152 17.33 -2.69 0.80
C GLY A 152 16.60 -3.74 1.64
N PRO A 153 17.32 -4.85 1.95
CA PRO A 153 16.80 -5.91 2.79
C PRO A 153 16.90 -5.54 4.27
N ILE A 154 15.86 -5.83 5.02
CA ILE A 154 15.75 -5.62 6.46
C ILE A 154 15.33 -6.95 7.10
N PRO A 155 16.25 -7.70 7.71
CA PRO A 155 15.90 -8.87 8.51
C PRO A 155 15.01 -8.46 9.70
N ILE A 156 13.98 -9.24 9.93
CA ILE A 156 13.05 -9.04 11.05
C ILE A 156 12.92 -10.31 11.90
N LYS A 157 12.20 -10.24 13.01
CA LYS A 157 12.03 -11.34 13.95
C LYS A 157 11.62 -12.65 13.25
N ASN A 158 11.91 -13.77 13.86
CA ASN A 158 11.51 -15.11 13.42
C ASN A 158 11.97 -15.51 12.00
N GLY A 159 13.05 -14.89 11.48
CA GLY A 159 13.69 -15.27 10.22
C GLY A 159 12.99 -14.80 8.95
N ALA A 160 12.06 -13.86 9.06
CA ALA A 160 11.49 -13.22 7.89
C ALA A 160 12.37 -12.07 7.38
N LEU A 161 12.17 -11.69 6.12
CA LEU A 161 12.88 -10.63 5.45
C LEU A 161 11.88 -9.66 4.82
N ILE A 162 12.01 -8.39 5.10
CA ILE A 162 11.37 -7.31 4.35
C ILE A 162 12.43 -6.66 3.47
N THR A 163 12.18 -6.59 2.17
CA THR A 163 13.01 -5.82 1.26
C THR A 163 12.22 -4.59 0.81
N ILE A 164 12.74 -3.41 1.10
CA ILE A 164 12.21 -2.16 0.54
C ILE A 164 12.74 -2.07 -0.89
N LEU A 165 11.82 -2.17 -1.86
CA LEU A 165 12.14 -2.07 -3.28
C LEU A 165 12.06 -0.63 -3.81
N GLY A 166 11.35 0.23 -3.12
CA GLY A 166 11.16 1.63 -3.45
C GLY A 166 10.25 2.34 -2.46
N PRO A 167 10.19 3.67 -2.56
CA PRO A 167 11.01 4.53 -3.42
C PRO A 167 12.46 4.62 -2.95
N SER A 168 13.38 4.94 -3.87
CA SER A 168 14.71 5.40 -3.44
C SER A 168 14.58 6.76 -2.76
N LYS A 169 15.53 7.08 -1.88
CA LYS A 169 15.52 8.35 -1.14
C LYS A 169 15.43 9.58 -2.05
N GLU A 170 16.14 9.58 -3.16
CA GLU A 170 16.11 10.69 -4.11
C GLU A 170 14.78 10.78 -4.87
N PHE A 171 14.21 9.63 -5.25
CA PHE A 171 12.90 9.62 -5.89
C PHE A 171 11.81 10.07 -4.92
N TYR A 172 11.87 9.63 -3.65
CA TYR A 172 10.95 10.07 -2.60
C TYR A 172 10.98 11.60 -2.44
N LYS A 173 12.18 12.19 -2.28
CA LYS A 173 12.34 13.65 -2.18
C LYS A 173 11.74 14.37 -3.39
N THR A 174 11.99 13.83 -4.60
CA THR A 174 11.43 14.38 -5.83
C THR A 174 9.90 14.36 -5.80
N CYS A 175 9.29 13.27 -5.35
CA CYS A 175 7.83 13.17 -5.19
C CYS A 175 7.31 14.21 -4.20
N ILE A 176 7.92 14.32 -3.01
CA ILE A 176 7.47 15.27 -2.00
C ILE A 176 7.63 16.71 -2.47
N ALA A 177 8.74 17.07 -3.14
CA ALA A 177 8.96 18.41 -3.68
C ALA A 177 7.93 18.80 -4.76
N ASN A 178 7.39 17.82 -5.50
CA ASN A 178 6.36 18.04 -6.52
C ASN A 178 4.92 17.86 -6.02
N CYS A 179 4.74 17.57 -4.74
CA CYS A 179 3.42 17.43 -4.16
C CYS A 179 2.69 18.77 -4.11
N GLU A 180 1.39 18.78 -4.43
CA GLU A 180 0.56 19.99 -4.34
C GLU A 180 0.45 20.52 -2.90
N LYS A 181 0.60 19.66 -1.92
CA LYS A 181 0.63 20.00 -0.50
C LYS A 181 1.95 20.68 -0.08
N THR A 182 3.00 20.63 -0.91
CA THR A 182 4.29 21.23 -0.60
C THR A 182 4.25 22.73 -0.97
N PRO A 183 4.49 23.64 0.00
CA PRO A 183 4.39 25.07 -0.25
C PRO A 183 5.48 25.56 -1.23
N ASN A 184 5.10 26.51 -2.08
CA ASN A 184 6.03 27.25 -2.95
C ASN A 184 6.91 26.39 -3.87
N ARG A 185 6.27 25.65 -4.78
CA ARG A 185 6.95 24.97 -5.89
C ARG A 185 7.98 25.89 -6.53
N SER A 186 9.24 25.48 -6.56
CA SER A 186 10.17 26.09 -7.49
C SER A 186 9.93 25.48 -8.87
N GLU A 187 9.88 26.31 -9.93
CA GLU A 187 9.69 25.88 -11.32
C GLU A 187 10.83 25.00 -11.89
N ARG A 188 11.60 24.34 -11.06
CA ARG A 188 12.88 23.74 -11.42
C ARG A 188 12.90 22.20 -11.54
N VAL A 189 11.78 21.56 -11.66
CA VAL A 189 11.79 20.13 -11.98
C VAL A 189 11.14 19.94 -13.35
N ASP A 190 11.85 20.42 -14.37
CA ASP A 190 11.41 20.36 -15.79
C ASP A 190 11.40 18.94 -16.36
N ASP A 191 11.86 17.93 -15.62
CA ASP A 191 11.91 16.54 -16.10
C ASP A 191 10.74 15.65 -15.68
N LEU A 192 9.82 16.14 -14.85
CA LEU A 192 8.58 15.44 -14.54
C LEU A 192 7.43 16.18 -15.25
N ALA A 193 6.97 15.62 -16.35
CA ALA A 193 5.87 16.14 -17.14
C ALA A 193 4.72 16.61 -16.23
N GLN A 194 4.44 17.91 -16.23
CA GLN A 194 3.28 18.49 -15.58
C GLN A 194 2.03 18.00 -16.30
N THR A 195 1.16 17.31 -15.61
CA THR A 195 -0.22 17.16 -16.02
C THR A 195 -1.09 17.87 -15.01
N GLN A 196 -1.70 18.99 -15.43
CA GLN A 196 -2.79 19.59 -14.68
C GLN A 196 -3.88 18.55 -14.52
N GLY A 197 -4.32 18.30 -13.27
CA GLY A 197 -5.51 17.52 -13.00
C GLY A 197 -6.72 18.25 -13.57
N THR A 198 -7.14 17.87 -14.75
CA THR A 198 -8.49 18.19 -15.21
C THR A 198 -9.43 17.30 -14.41
N ASN A 199 -10.43 17.91 -13.76
CA ASN A 199 -11.62 17.20 -13.30
C ASN A 199 -12.27 16.57 -14.53
N GLY A 200 -11.79 15.38 -14.90
CA GLY A 200 -12.30 14.66 -16.05
C GLY A 200 -13.69 14.13 -15.72
N ASN A 201 -14.65 14.53 -16.50
CA ASN A 201 -15.95 13.86 -16.57
C ASN A 201 -15.73 12.35 -16.69
N ILE A 202 -16.44 11.60 -15.87
CA ILE A 202 -16.45 10.14 -15.90
C ILE A 202 -17.11 9.74 -17.22
N GLU A 203 -16.29 9.39 -18.21
CA GLU A 203 -16.81 8.75 -19.42
C GLU A 203 -17.06 7.27 -19.09
N PHE A 204 -18.30 6.86 -19.16
CA PHE A 204 -18.68 5.46 -19.22
C PHE A 204 -18.06 4.86 -20.49
N GLU A 205 -17.09 3.97 -20.33
CA GLU A 205 -16.48 3.30 -21.47
C GLU A 205 -17.31 2.10 -21.89
N PRO A 206 -17.82 2.08 -23.13
CA PRO A 206 -18.57 0.93 -23.62
C PRO A 206 -17.66 -0.31 -23.73
N TYR A 207 -18.14 -1.39 -23.20
CA TYR A 207 -17.48 -2.69 -23.19
C TYR A 207 -17.74 -3.45 -24.49
N LEU A 208 -16.70 -3.70 -25.25
CA LEU A 208 -16.72 -4.68 -26.34
C LEU A 208 -15.56 -5.68 -26.12
N ARG A 209 -15.91 -6.94 -25.88
CA ARG A 209 -14.94 -8.04 -25.79
C ARG A 209 -14.11 -8.10 -27.08
N GLY A 210 -12.78 -8.04 -26.97
CA GLY A 210 -11.86 -8.15 -28.10
C GLY A 210 -11.39 -6.84 -28.73
N PHE A 211 -11.87 -5.67 -28.29
CA PHE A 211 -11.48 -4.38 -28.87
C PHE A 211 -10.83 -3.41 -27.89
N ILE A 212 -10.57 -3.81 -26.66
CA ILE A 212 -9.93 -2.92 -25.69
C ILE A 212 -8.41 -3.01 -25.90
N LYS A 213 -7.90 -2.18 -26.80
CA LYS A 213 -6.47 -1.87 -26.78
C LYS A 213 -6.18 -1.15 -25.47
N TRP A 214 -5.23 -1.67 -24.72
CA TRP A 214 -4.63 -0.90 -23.63
C TRP A 214 -4.03 0.35 -24.25
N TYR A 215 -4.63 1.47 -23.99
CA TYR A 215 -4.00 2.76 -24.24
C TYR A 215 -3.13 3.03 -23.03
N ASP A 216 -1.83 3.22 -23.27
CA ASP A 216 -0.93 3.66 -22.22
C ASP A 216 -1.43 5.03 -21.76
N ASP A 217 -2.03 5.04 -20.58
CA ASP A 217 -2.63 6.24 -20.04
C ASP A 217 -1.50 7.25 -19.81
N LYS A 218 -1.52 8.38 -20.51
CA LYS A 218 -0.55 9.46 -20.31
C LYS A 218 -0.70 10.08 -18.92
N GLU A 219 -1.85 9.85 -18.27
CA GLU A 219 -2.07 10.32 -16.92
C GLU A 219 -1.23 9.49 -15.92
N ASN A 220 -0.57 10.20 -15.03
CA ASN A 220 0.14 9.63 -13.89
C ASN A 220 -0.69 9.81 -12.63
N THR A 221 -0.45 8.99 -11.64
CA THR A 221 -0.99 9.20 -10.30
C THR A 221 -0.34 10.40 -9.63
N SER A 222 -0.86 10.82 -8.46
CA SER A 222 -0.30 11.95 -7.70
C SER A 222 1.16 11.68 -7.28
N PRO A 223 1.98 12.71 -7.07
CA PRO A 223 3.34 12.53 -6.53
C PRO A 223 3.36 11.85 -5.17
N ILE A 224 2.32 12.02 -4.34
CA ILE A 224 2.19 11.34 -3.06
C ILE A 224 2.01 9.84 -3.25
N ASN A 225 1.14 9.42 -4.15
CA ASN A 225 0.96 8.01 -4.47
C ASN A 225 2.26 7.41 -5.04
N GLU A 226 2.95 8.13 -5.96
CA GLU A 226 4.27 7.70 -6.46
C GLU A 226 5.30 7.51 -5.34
N SER A 227 5.14 8.20 -4.19
CA SER A 227 6.03 8.10 -3.04
C SER A 227 5.75 6.90 -2.13
N SER A 228 4.77 6.07 -2.46
CA SER A 228 4.40 4.89 -1.65
C SER A 228 5.56 3.92 -1.50
N LEU A 229 5.70 3.35 -0.32
CA LEU A 229 6.59 2.22 -0.05
C LEU A 229 6.18 1.01 -0.89
N ILE A 230 7.15 0.41 -1.56
CA ILE A 230 7.01 -0.85 -2.27
C ILE A 230 7.83 -1.90 -1.52
N ILE A 231 7.15 -2.88 -0.96
CA ILE A 231 7.72 -3.83 0.01
C ILE A 231 7.59 -5.25 -0.52
N LEU A 232 8.68 -6.00 -0.50
CA LEU A 232 8.67 -7.45 -0.67
C LEU A 232 8.88 -8.11 0.69
N PHE A 233 7.85 -8.73 1.23
CA PHE A 233 7.93 -9.60 2.40
C PHE A 233 8.24 -11.02 1.98
N GLN A 234 9.16 -11.68 2.68
CA GLN A 234 9.59 -13.05 2.41
C GLN A 234 9.68 -13.89 3.69
N TYR A 235 9.01 -15.04 3.70
CA TYR A 235 9.06 -15.97 4.81
C TYR A 235 8.76 -17.40 4.36
N GLU A 236 9.66 -18.35 4.66
CA GLU A 236 9.46 -19.79 4.40
C GLU A 236 8.97 -20.10 2.96
N GLY A 237 9.57 -19.45 1.97
CA GLY A 237 9.22 -19.59 0.55
C GLY A 237 7.95 -18.85 0.12
N THR A 238 7.26 -18.18 1.03
CA THR A 238 6.17 -17.25 0.72
C THR A 238 6.76 -15.88 0.38
N LYS A 239 6.27 -15.27 -0.69
CA LYS A 239 6.63 -13.92 -1.13
C LYS A 239 5.37 -13.07 -1.28
N VAL A 240 5.30 -11.93 -0.61
CA VAL A 240 4.20 -10.98 -0.72
C VAL A 240 4.74 -9.64 -1.16
N LEU A 241 4.27 -9.14 -2.30
CA LEU A 241 4.58 -7.81 -2.80
C LEU A 241 3.45 -6.85 -2.42
N LEU A 242 3.77 -5.85 -1.60
CA LEU A 242 2.87 -4.77 -1.20
C LEU A 242 3.32 -3.48 -1.88
N THR A 243 2.42 -2.83 -2.58
CA THR A 243 2.75 -1.71 -3.47
C THR A 243 2.21 -0.37 -3.01
N GLY A 244 1.44 -0.33 -1.91
CA GLY A 244 0.69 0.87 -1.53
C GLY A 244 -0.08 1.41 -2.73
N ASP A 245 0.03 2.70 -2.97
CA ASP A 245 -0.56 3.39 -4.12
C ASP A 245 0.48 3.83 -5.15
N ALA A 246 1.64 3.13 -5.17
CA ALA A 246 2.75 3.45 -6.06
C ALA A 246 2.31 3.54 -7.53
N GLY A 247 2.84 4.55 -8.20
CA GLY A 247 2.57 4.76 -9.60
C GLY A 247 3.55 4.05 -10.54
N LYS A 248 3.39 4.29 -11.83
CA LYS A 248 4.18 3.66 -12.88
C LYS A 248 5.69 3.89 -12.72
N LYS A 249 6.10 5.08 -12.26
CA LYS A 249 7.51 5.43 -12.08
C LYS A 249 8.10 4.70 -10.88
N GLY A 250 7.44 4.76 -9.74
CA GLY A 250 7.86 4.06 -8.52
C GLY A 250 7.97 2.56 -8.73
N LEU A 251 6.94 1.94 -9.33
CA LEU A 251 6.93 0.50 -9.64
C LEU A 251 8.03 0.11 -10.65
N SER A 252 8.27 0.94 -11.68
CA SER A 252 9.34 0.67 -12.66
C SER A 252 10.72 0.71 -12.00
N GLN A 253 10.98 1.67 -11.12
CA GLN A 253 12.23 1.75 -10.37
C GLN A 253 12.40 0.55 -9.42
N ALA A 254 11.33 0.15 -8.73
CA ALA A 254 11.34 -1.02 -7.86
C ALA A 254 11.65 -2.32 -8.63
N ILE A 255 11.09 -2.49 -9.84
CA ILE A 255 11.38 -3.64 -10.71
C ILE A 255 12.84 -3.61 -11.18
N ILE A 256 13.37 -2.43 -11.56
CA ILE A 256 14.78 -2.28 -11.95
C ILE A 256 15.68 -2.67 -10.77
N TYR A 257 15.44 -2.10 -9.59
CA TYR A 257 16.20 -2.41 -8.39
C TYR A 257 16.14 -3.92 -8.06
N ALA A 258 14.96 -4.53 -8.10
CA ALA A 258 14.81 -5.96 -7.86
C ALA A 258 15.66 -6.80 -8.85
N ASN A 259 15.62 -6.47 -10.13
CA ASN A 259 16.41 -7.15 -11.15
C ASN A 259 17.92 -7.01 -10.91
N GLU A 260 18.39 -5.81 -10.58
CA GLU A 260 19.80 -5.56 -10.24
C GLU A 260 20.27 -6.36 -9.02
N LYS A 261 19.39 -6.64 -8.10
CA LYS A 261 19.66 -7.45 -6.89
C LYS A 261 19.37 -8.95 -7.08
N GLY A 262 18.99 -9.37 -8.28
CA GLY A 262 18.62 -10.77 -8.56
C GLY A 262 17.32 -11.22 -7.88
N ILE A 263 16.46 -10.28 -7.50
CA ILE A 263 15.18 -10.55 -6.86
C ILE A 263 14.12 -10.75 -7.94
N CYS A 264 13.59 -11.97 -8.03
CA CYS A 264 12.53 -12.28 -8.97
C CYS A 264 11.16 -11.88 -8.39
N LEU A 265 10.46 -10.95 -9.05
CA LEU A 265 9.11 -10.52 -8.69
C LEU A 265 8.01 -11.29 -9.46
N ASN A 266 8.39 -12.07 -10.47
CA ASN A 266 7.45 -12.86 -11.29
C ASN A 266 6.97 -14.16 -10.61
N ASN A 267 7.31 -14.37 -9.35
CA ASN A 267 6.95 -15.59 -8.61
C ASN A 267 6.46 -15.28 -7.18
N CYS A 268 5.85 -14.13 -6.99
CA CYS A 268 5.22 -13.82 -5.73
C CYS A 268 4.02 -14.74 -5.47
N THR A 269 3.81 -15.07 -4.20
CA THR A 269 2.59 -15.77 -3.77
C THR A 269 1.41 -14.82 -3.89
N ILE A 270 1.59 -13.58 -3.43
CA ILE A 270 0.56 -12.54 -3.47
C ILE A 270 1.20 -11.24 -3.97
N VAL A 271 0.48 -10.54 -4.83
CA VAL A 271 0.74 -9.15 -5.21
C VAL A 271 -0.49 -8.32 -4.82
N LYS A 272 -0.35 -7.41 -3.86
CA LYS A 272 -1.34 -6.36 -3.64
C LYS A 272 -1.20 -5.34 -4.75
N MET A 273 -2.24 -5.15 -5.52
CA MET A 273 -2.24 -4.25 -6.66
C MET A 273 -2.27 -2.79 -6.23
N PRO A 274 -1.55 -1.89 -6.92
CA PRO A 274 -1.41 -0.51 -6.49
C PRO A 274 -2.71 0.25 -6.63
N HIS A 275 -2.94 1.19 -5.70
CA HIS A 275 -4.01 2.18 -5.72
C HIS A 275 -5.35 1.54 -6.07
N HIS A 276 -5.72 0.51 -5.31
CA HIS A 276 -6.98 -0.23 -5.41
C HIS A 276 -7.27 -0.79 -6.81
N GLY A 277 -6.26 -0.86 -7.69
CA GLY A 277 -6.40 -1.27 -9.09
C GLY A 277 -6.66 -0.12 -10.06
N SER A 278 -6.20 1.07 -9.75
CA SER A 278 -6.24 2.21 -10.69
C SER A 278 -5.38 1.95 -11.93
N ARG A 279 -5.94 2.18 -13.11
CA ARG A 279 -5.21 2.08 -14.38
C ARG A 279 -4.08 3.10 -14.53
N LYS A 280 -4.13 4.21 -13.79
CA LYS A 280 -3.11 5.26 -13.82
C LYS A 280 -1.80 4.82 -13.17
N ASN A 281 -1.85 3.80 -12.33
CA ASN A 281 -0.73 3.34 -11.51
C ASN A 281 0.04 2.19 -12.13
N ILE A 282 -0.45 1.58 -13.22
CA ILE A 282 0.14 0.39 -13.81
C ILE A 282 0.18 0.47 -15.34
N ASN A 283 1.05 -0.32 -15.95
CA ASN A 283 1.12 -0.48 -17.40
C ASN A 283 1.42 -1.93 -17.78
N PRO A 284 1.31 -2.34 -19.07
CA PRO A 284 1.54 -3.70 -19.50
C PRO A 284 2.92 -4.25 -19.15
N LYS A 285 3.99 -3.41 -19.17
CA LYS A 285 5.36 -3.83 -18.85
C LYS A 285 5.50 -4.21 -17.36
N ILE A 286 4.87 -3.44 -16.46
CA ILE A 286 4.83 -3.75 -15.04
C ILE A 286 4.07 -5.06 -14.82
N LEU A 287 2.91 -5.25 -15.48
CA LEU A 287 2.18 -6.51 -15.39
C LEU A 287 2.99 -7.70 -15.89
N ASP A 288 3.75 -7.55 -16.97
CA ASP A 288 4.61 -8.62 -17.50
C ASP A 288 5.71 -9.02 -16.52
N ALA A 289 6.22 -8.07 -15.74
CA ALA A 289 7.20 -8.36 -14.68
C ALA A 289 6.60 -9.14 -13.49
N LEU A 290 5.28 -9.14 -13.32
CA LEU A 290 4.57 -9.73 -12.18
C LEU A 290 3.72 -10.96 -12.55
N LYS A 291 3.46 -11.21 -13.83
CA LYS A 291 2.42 -12.12 -14.34
C LYS A 291 2.50 -13.58 -13.88
N GLY A 292 3.68 -14.05 -13.51
CA GLY A 292 3.87 -15.41 -12.98
C GLY A 292 3.53 -15.58 -11.49
N SER A 293 3.16 -14.50 -10.82
CA SER A 293 2.69 -14.55 -9.43
C SER A 293 1.34 -15.26 -9.31
N LYS A 294 1.06 -15.84 -8.12
CA LYS A 294 -0.11 -16.72 -7.98
C LYS A 294 -1.43 -15.98 -7.84
N TYR A 295 -1.46 -14.92 -7.01
CA TYR A 295 -2.69 -14.21 -6.64
C TYR A 295 -2.48 -12.71 -6.69
N PHE A 296 -3.43 -11.99 -7.30
CA PHE A 296 -3.45 -10.53 -7.40
C PHE A 296 -4.62 -10.01 -6.58
N PHE A 297 -4.31 -9.27 -5.51
CA PHE A 297 -5.28 -8.79 -4.54
C PHE A 297 -5.54 -7.30 -4.72
N PHE A 298 -6.82 -6.93 -4.73
CA PHE A 298 -7.30 -5.55 -4.80
C PHE A 298 -8.03 -5.19 -3.51
N SER A 299 -7.55 -4.18 -2.82
CA SER A 299 -8.26 -3.56 -1.71
C SER A 299 -9.19 -2.49 -2.26
N CYS A 300 -10.48 -2.74 -2.29
CA CYS A 300 -11.48 -1.81 -2.83
C CYS A 300 -12.79 -1.88 -2.04
N ALA A 301 -13.55 -0.78 -2.07
CA ALA A 301 -14.86 -0.72 -1.43
C ALA A 301 -15.87 -1.65 -2.10
N SER A 302 -16.97 -1.98 -1.38
CA SER A 302 -18.03 -2.88 -1.88
C SER A 302 -18.74 -2.33 -3.09
N ASP A 303 -19.02 -1.04 -3.07
CA ASP A 303 -19.92 -0.35 -4.01
C ASP A 303 -19.17 0.65 -4.90
N ASP A 304 -17.88 0.39 -5.15
CA ASP A 304 -17.06 1.22 -6.03
C ASP A 304 -17.51 0.99 -7.49
N GLU A 305 -18.66 1.57 -7.85
CA GLU A 305 -19.28 1.44 -9.15
C GLU A 305 -18.34 1.87 -10.28
N GLY A 306 -17.46 0.95 -10.69
CA GLY A 306 -16.62 1.08 -11.86
C GLY A 306 -15.37 1.96 -11.70
N HIS A 307 -15.04 2.42 -10.50
CA HIS A 307 -13.82 3.22 -10.28
C HIS A 307 -12.61 2.35 -9.97
N HIS A 308 -12.77 1.40 -9.03
CA HIS A 308 -11.68 0.51 -8.60
C HIS A 308 -12.18 -0.92 -8.30
N PRO A 309 -11.51 -1.93 -8.79
CA PRO A 309 -10.41 -1.87 -9.77
C PRO A 309 -10.92 -1.48 -11.16
N SER A 310 -10.07 -0.79 -11.94
CA SER A 310 -10.39 -0.43 -13.32
C SER A 310 -10.70 -1.67 -14.15
N MET A 311 -11.84 -1.67 -14.81
CA MET A 311 -12.27 -2.79 -15.65
C MET A 311 -11.31 -3.08 -16.81
N ARG A 312 -10.66 -2.05 -17.37
CA ARG A 312 -9.62 -2.21 -18.38
C ARG A 312 -8.42 -2.97 -17.83
N LEU A 313 -8.01 -2.64 -16.59
CA LEU A 313 -6.92 -3.34 -15.93
C LEU A 313 -7.27 -4.82 -15.71
N ILE A 314 -8.46 -5.10 -15.16
CA ILE A 314 -8.91 -6.47 -14.91
C ILE A 314 -8.94 -7.29 -16.19
N ASN A 315 -9.50 -6.76 -17.28
CA ASN A 315 -9.54 -7.47 -18.57
C ASN A 315 -8.15 -7.80 -19.10
N LEU A 316 -7.22 -6.83 -19.06
CA LEU A 316 -5.84 -7.07 -19.46
C LEU A 316 -5.16 -8.14 -18.60
N MET A 317 -5.43 -8.15 -17.29
CA MET A 317 -4.90 -9.16 -16.39
C MET A 317 -5.49 -10.54 -16.65
N ILE A 318 -6.78 -10.64 -16.96
CA ILE A 318 -7.46 -11.88 -17.35
C ILE A 318 -6.85 -12.42 -18.68
N GLU A 319 -6.63 -11.55 -19.68
CA GLU A 319 -5.96 -11.92 -20.93
C GLU A 319 -4.55 -12.47 -20.70
N LYS A 320 -3.86 -11.98 -19.66
CA LYS A 320 -2.54 -12.47 -19.25
C LYS A 320 -2.60 -13.72 -18.35
N GLY A 321 -3.78 -14.25 -18.06
CA GLY A 321 -3.98 -15.43 -17.21
C GLY A 321 -3.79 -15.18 -15.70
N MET A 322 -3.87 -13.93 -15.27
CA MET A 322 -3.69 -13.53 -13.87
C MET A 322 -4.97 -13.77 -13.05
N LYS A 323 -4.83 -14.32 -11.83
CA LYS A 323 -5.95 -14.59 -10.94
C LYS A 323 -6.20 -13.39 -10.00
N ASN A 324 -7.30 -12.72 -10.20
CA ASN A 324 -7.66 -11.48 -9.54
C ASN A 324 -8.66 -11.73 -8.41
N TYR A 325 -8.47 -11.08 -7.26
CA TYR A 325 -9.37 -11.14 -6.10
C TYR A 325 -9.53 -9.74 -5.52
N LYS A 326 -10.74 -9.37 -5.10
CA LYS A 326 -11.01 -8.07 -4.47
C LYS A 326 -11.65 -8.22 -3.10
N THR A 327 -11.41 -7.28 -2.20
CA THR A 327 -12.08 -7.22 -0.90
C THR A 327 -13.59 -6.99 -1.08
N GLY A 328 -13.98 -5.97 -1.79
CA GLY A 328 -15.40 -5.69 -2.09
C GLY A 328 -16.31 -5.75 -0.85
N GLY A 329 -15.88 -5.18 0.27
CA GLY A 329 -16.60 -5.23 1.53
C GLY A 329 -16.36 -6.48 2.39
N THR A 330 -15.56 -7.45 1.92
CA THR A 330 -15.21 -8.68 2.64
C THR A 330 -13.70 -8.77 2.87
N ILE A 331 -13.27 -9.65 3.77
CA ILE A 331 -11.86 -9.90 4.02
C ILE A 331 -11.31 -10.86 2.96
N LEU A 332 -10.18 -10.49 2.33
CA LEU A 332 -9.38 -11.44 1.56
C LEU A 332 -8.31 -12.03 2.46
N HIS A 333 -8.40 -13.32 2.68
CA HIS A 333 -7.47 -14.10 3.50
C HIS A 333 -6.64 -15.05 2.64
N TRP A 334 -5.36 -15.14 2.94
CA TRP A 334 -4.49 -16.22 2.48
C TRP A 334 -3.58 -16.69 3.61
N GLY A 335 -3.48 -18.02 3.76
CA GLY A 335 -2.64 -18.64 4.78
C GLY A 335 -1.86 -19.85 4.27
N LYS A 336 -0.68 -20.07 4.86
CA LYS A 336 0.14 -21.27 4.71
C LYS A 336 0.35 -21.88 6.10
N ASN A 337 -0.14 -23.09 6.30
CA ASN A 337 -0.11 -23.75 7.61
C ASN A 337 -0.76 -22.94 8.76
N ALA A 338 -1.65 -22.01 8.38
CA ALA A 338 -2.38 -21.17 9.32
C ALA A 338 -3.59 -21.95 9.90
N PRO A 339 -4.10 -21.55 11.07
CA PRO A 339 -5.34 -22.11 11.61
C PRO A 339 -6.51 -21.95 10.62
N ASP A 340 -7.29 -23.01 10.47
CA ASP A 340 -8.51 -22.96 9.67
C ASP A 340 -9.54 -22.06 10.36
N ARG A 341 -10.07 -21.08 9.63
CA ARG A 341 -11.10 -20.16 10.10
C ARG A 341 -12.52 -20.53 9.67
N GLY A 342 -12.67 -21.65 8.96
CA GLY A 342 -13.96 -22.08 8.40
C GLY A 342 -14.53 -21.12 7.34
N TRP A 343 -13.67 -20.31 6.71
CA TRP A 343 -14.11 -19.34 5.71
C TRP A 343 -14.23 -19.96 4.32
N THR A 344 -15.16 -19.45 3.53
CA THR A 344 -15.34 -19.93 2.16
C THR A 344 -14.21 -19.45 1.24
N THR A 345 -13.90 -20.25 0.22
CA THR A 345 -12.91 -19.89 -0.79
C THR A 345 -13.35 -18.65 -1.57
N ALA A 346 -12.47 -17.67 -1.67
CA ALA A 346 -12.72 -16.47 -2.45
C ALA A 346 -12.89 -16.81 -3.95
N THR A 347 -13.85 -16.18 -4.59
CA THR A 347 -14.08 -16.33 -6.04
C THR A 347 -13.14 -15.42 -6.82
N VAL A 348 -12.59 -15.92 -7.91
CA VAL A 348 -11.80 -15.11 -8.84
C VAL A 348 -12.66 -13.98 -9.39
N TYR A 349 -12.14 -12.75 -9.28
CA TYR A 349 -12.83 -11.58 -9.78
C TYR A 349 -12.60 -11.43 -11.27
N GLU A 350 -13.66 -11.58 -12.04
CA GLU A 350 -13.67 -11.46 -13.49
C GLU A 350 -14.76 -10.48 -13.90
N VAL A 351 -14.40 -9.52 -14.72
CA VAL A 351 -15.36 -8.58 -15.32
C VAL A 351 -15.55 -8.99 -16.77
N PHE A 352 -16.65 -9.66 -17.04
CA PHE A 352 -17.07 -9.92 -18.41
C PHE A 352 -18.11 -8.88 -18.82
N PRO A 353 -18.02 -8.30 -20.02
CA PRO A 353 -19.10 -7.48 -20.53
C PRO A 353 -20.38 -8.34 -20.58
N LYS A 354 -21.46 -7.86 -19.97
CA LYS A 354 -22.78 -8.41 -20.25
C LYS A 354 -23.04 -8.20 -21.74
N ILE A 355 -23.03 -9.26 -22.50
CA ILE A 355 -23.54 -9.23 -23.87
C ILE A 355 -25.04 -9.23 -23.66
N GLU A 356 -25.68 -8.08 -23.81
CA GLU A 356 -27.11 -8.04 -24.04
C GLU A 356 -27.34 -8.76 -25.38
N LYS A 357 -28.15 -9.83 -25.30
CA LYS A 357 -28.58 -10.59 -26.48
C LYS A 357 -29.57 -9.77 -27.29
#